data_a18d19dae61cdc1dee2b58c4ced46d43
#
_entry.id   a18d19dae61cdc1dee2b58c4ced46d43
#
_cell.length_a   1.000
_cell.length_b   1.000
_cell.length_c   1.000
_cell.angle_alpha   90.00
_cell.angle_beta   90.00
_cell.angle_gamma   90.00
#
_symmetry.space_group_name_H-M   'P 1'
#
loop_
_entity.id
_entity.type
_entity.pdbx_description
1 polymer ?
#
loop_
_entity_poly.entity_id
_entity_poly.type
_entity_poly.pdbx_seq_one_letter_code
_entity_poly.pdbx_strand_id
1 'polypeptide(L)'
;MASDIEIAQAANMQPIAKLAQEKLGIAPEHLEPYGHYKAKVSLNFLDQLKDQPQGKLVLVTAISPTPAGEGKTTTTVGLGDALNYIGKKAIICLREPSLGPVFG
;
A
#
# COMPACT_ATOMS: atom_id res chain seq x y z
N MET A 1 -2.46 -25.30 -8.49
CA MET A 1 -2.42 -23.85 -8.23
C MET A 1 -2.02 -23.60 -6.79
N ALA A 2 -1.12 -22.69 -6.54
CA ALA A 2 -0.70 -22.36 -5.19
C ALA A 2 -1.82 -21.67 -4.41
N SER A 3 -1.93 -21.98 -3.11
CA SER A 3 -2.85 -21.30 -2.22
C SER A 3 -2.38 -19.87 -1.92
N ASP A 4 -3.27 -19.03 -1.41
CA ASP A 4 -2.92 -17.67 -1.02
C ASP A 4 -1.80 -17.66 0.03
N ILE A 5 -1.83 -18.61 0.96
CA ILE A 5 -0.79 -18.74 1.99
C ILE A 5 0.56 -19.09 1.35
N GLU A 6 0.56 -20.03 0.41
CA GLU A 6 1.80 -20.42 -0.28
C GLU A 6 2.38 -19.25 -1.08
N ILE A 7 1.54 -18.48 -1.76
CA ILE A 7 1.98 -17.30 -2.50
C ILE A 7 2.59 -16.28 -1.55
N ALA A 8 1.93 -16.00 -0.42
CA ALA A 8 2.42 -15.05 0.56
C ALA A 8 3.76 -15.48 1.16
N GLN A 9 3.91 -16.76 1.48
CA GLN A 9 5.15 -17.28 2.04
C GLN A 9 6.30 -17.29 1.05
N ALA A 10 6.00 -17.42 -0.23
CA ALA A 10 7.01 -17.41 -1.28
C ALA A 10 7.40 -15.99 -1.71
N ALA A 11 6.69 -14.98 -1.25
CA ALA A 11 6.98 -13.59 -1.62
C ALA A 11 8.36 -13.18 -1.10
N ASN A 12 9.10 -12.47 -1.94
CA ASN A 12 10.40 -11.92 -1.58
C ASN A 12 10.23 -10.48 -1.08
N MET A 13 10.00 -10.34 0.22
CA MET A 13 9.79 -9.05 0.85
C MET A 13 11.10 -8.29 0.99
N GLN A 14 11.08 -7.02 0.66
CA GLN A 14 12.23 -6.13 0.85
C GLN A 14 12.08 -5.36 2.17
N PRO A 15 13.21 -5.02 2.83
CA PRO A 15 13.16 -4.15 4.01
C PRO A 15 12.47 -2.82 3.67
N ILE A 16 11.56 -2.38 4.55
CA ILE A 16 10.75 -1.18 4.27
C ILE A 16 11.60 0.09 4.18
N ALA A 17 12.66 0.19 4.97
CA ALA A 17 13.53 1.37 4.92
C ALA A 17 14.20 1.51 3.56
N LYS A 18 14.67 0.40 2.99
CA LYS A 18 15.28 0.39 1.67
C LYS A 18 14.27 0.74 0.58
N LEU A 19 13.09 0.12 0.65
CA LEU A 19 12.02 0.38 -0.31
C LEU A 19 11.58 1.84 -0.29
N ALA A 20 11.39 2.40 0.91
CA ALA A 20 10.96 3.78 1.05
C ALA A 20 11.99 4.75 0.47
N GLN A 21 13.27 4.52 0.70
CA GLN A 21 14.32 5.37 0.19
C GLN A 21 14.46 5.26 -1.33
N GLU A 22 14.49 4.05 -1.86
CA GLU A 22 14.71 3.82 -3.29
C GLU A 22 13.50 4.19 -4.16
N LYS A 23 12.31 3.87 -3.69
CA LYS A 23 11.10 4.05 -4.48
C LYS A 23 10.35 5.35 -4.21
N LEU A 24 10.43 5.85 -2.98
CA LEU A 24 9.64 7.01 -2.56
C LEU A 24 10.51 8.21 -2.16
N GLY A 25 11.82 8.03 -2.09
CA GLY A 25 12.71 9.12 -1.69
C GLY A 25 12.55 9.54 -0.24
N ILE A 26 12.09 8.64 0.63
CA ILE A 26 11.91 8.92 2.05
C ILE A 26 13.16 8.50 2.80
N ALA A 27 13.85 9.48 3.39
CA ALA A 27 15.07 9.22 4.15
C ALA A 27 14.74 8.50 5.48
N PRO A 28 15.67 7.70 6.04
CA PRO A 28 15.43 6.97 7.28
C PRO A 28 14.99 7.85 8.45
N GLU A 29 15.43 9.11 8.50
CA GLU A 29 15.06 10.05 9.57
C GLU A 29 13.57 10.39 9.60
N HIS A 30 12.85 10.12 8.52
CA HIS A 30 11.41 10.36 8.43
C HIS A 30 10.58 9.09 8.61
N LEU A 31 11.21 7.97 8.95
CA LEU A 31 10.54 6.70 9.15
C LEU A 31 10.60 6.29 10.62
N GLU A 32 9.50 5.73 11.10
CA GLU A 32 9.42 5.05 12.39
C GLU A 32 9.20 3.57 12.11
N PRO A 33 10.26 2.74 12.08
CA PRO A 33 10.10 1.34 11.70
C PRO A 33 9.43 0.51 12.79
N TYR A 34 8.60 -0.42 12.35
CA TYR A 34 7.96 -1.42 13.17
C TYR A 34 8.43 -2.78 12.66
N GLY A 35 9.61 -3.20 13.07
CA GLY A 35 10.27 -4.36 12.48
C GLY A 35 10.90 -4.01 11.13
N HIS A 36 11.05 -5.03 10.28
CA HIS A 36 11.79 -4.88 9.02
C HIS A 36 10.91 -4.49 7.83
N TYR A 37 9.60 -4.73 7.92
CA TYR A 37 8.73 -4.70 6.73
C TYR A 37 7.61 -3.69 6.80
N LYS A 38 7.49 -2.91 7.88
CA LYS A 38 6.53 -1.82 7.94
C LYS A 38 7.07 -0.66 8.76
N ALA A 39 6.57 0.53 8.46
CA ALA A 39 6.98 1.74 9.15
C ALA A 39 5.90 2.80 9.06
N LYS A 40 5.94 3.76 9.96
CA LYS A 40 5.15 4.99 9.85
C LYS A 40 6.03 6.06 9.22
N VAL A 41 5.40 6.97 8.48
CA VAL A 41 6.07 8.14 7.93
C VAL A 41 5.80 9.31 8.85
N SER A 42 6.85 9.99 9.24
CA SER A 42 6.78 11.17 10.09
C SER A 42 6.02 12.30 9.40
N LEU A 43 5.14 12.99 10.13
CA LEU A 43 4.34 14.06 9.54
C LEU A 43 5.19 15.24 9.04
N ASN A 44 6.35 15.47 9.63
CA ASN A 44 7.23 16.55 9.16
C ASN A 44 7.80 16.30 7.76
N PHE A 45 7.72 15.07 7.25
CA PHE A 45 8.08 14.79 5.86
C PHE A 45 7.19 15.55 4.88
N LEU A 46 5.95 15.85 5.27
CA LEU A 46 5.03 16.62 4.43
C LEU A 46 5.57 18.00 4.07
N ASP A 47 6.38 18.59 4.93
CA ASP A 47 6.98 19.89 4.65
C ASP A 47 7.92 19.85 3.45
N GLN A 48 8.55 18.72 3.20
CA GLN A 48 9.42 18.54 2.04
C GLN A 48 8.65 18.32 0.74
N LEU A 49 7.35 18.04 0.84
CA LEU A 49 6.51 17.75 -0.32
C LEU A 49 5.73 18.97 -0.82
N LYS A 50 5.82 20.11 -0.15
CA LYS A 50 5.01 21.29 -0.46
C LYS A 50 5.19 21.77 -1.90
N ASP A 51 6.41 21.68 -2.42
CA ASP A 51 6.73 22.17 -3.76
C ASP A 51 6.74 21.06 -4.81
N GLN A 52 6.36 19.85 -4.43
CA GLN A 52 6.29 18.73 -5.35
C GLN A 52 4.98 18.76 -6.12
N PRO A 53 5.00 18.35 -7.40
CA PRO A 53 3.76 18.28 -8.17
C PRO A 53 2.83 17.24 -7.58
N GLN A 54 1.52 17.53 -7.59
CA GLN A 54 0.53 16.58 -7.13
C GLN A 54 0.33 15.47 -8.17
N GLY A 55 0.24 14.25 -7.70
CA GLY A 55 -0.08 13.12 -8.55
C GLY A 55 -1.56 12.99 -8.82
N LYS A 56 -1.93 11.94 -9.49
CA LYS A 56 -3.32 11.59 -9.79
C LYS A 56 -3.88 10.74 -8.65
N LEU A 57 -5.05 11.11 -8.16
CA LEU A 57 -5.75 10.32 -7.16
C LEU A 57 -6.83 9.49 -7.86
N VAL A 58 -6.78 8.19 -7.67
CA VAL A 58 -7.80 7.27 -8.21
C VAL A 58 -8.53 6.64 -7.04
N LEU A 59 -9.83 6.90 -6.93
CA LEU A 59 -10.66 6.35 -5.87
C LEU A 59 -11.33 5.06 -6.35
N VAL A 60 -11.17 3.99 -5.57
CA VAL A 60 -11.87 2.73 -5.81
C VAL A 60 -12.92 2.56 -4.72
N THR A 61 -14.17 2.49 -5.11
CA THR A 61 -15.29 2.39 -4.17
C THR A 61 -16.35 1.44 -4.72
N ALA A 62 -17.37 1.17 -3.91
CA ALA A 62 -18.49 0.33 -4.31
C ALA A 62 -19.81 1.07 -4.08
N ILE A 63 -20.84 0.64 -4.80
CA ILE A 63 -22.16 1.28 -4.73
C ILE A 63 -22.80 1.05 -3.36
N SER A 64 -22.71 -0.18 -2.84
CA SER A 64 -23.29 -0.52 -1.55
C SER A 64 -22.50 -1.65 -0.90
N PRO A 65 -22.48 -1.72 0.45
CA PRO A 65 -21.81 -2.81 1.13
C PRO A 65 -22.59 -4.13 0.99
N THR A 66 -21.86 -5.24 0.96
CA THR A 66 -22.44 -6.58 1.02
C THR A 66 -21.71 -7.41 2.08
N PRO A 67 -22.34 -8.46 2.63
CA PRO A 67 -21.68 -9.31 3.62
C PRO A 67 -20.40 -9.98 3.10
N ALA A 68 -20.36 -10.30 1.79
CA ALA A 68 -19.18 -10.94 1.17
C ALA A 68 -18.15 -9.94 0.70
N GLY A 69 -18.46 -8.65 0.72
CA GLY A 69 -17.62 -7.62 0.12
C GLY A 69 -17.81 -7.51 -1.39
N GLU A 70 -17.32 -6.42 -1.97
CA GLU A 70 -17.48 -6.14 -3.41
C GLU A 70 -16.15 -6.23 -4.18
N GLY A 71 -15.06 -6.66 -3.51
CA GLY A 71 -13.76 -6.77 -4.16
C GLY A 71 -13.01 -5.45 -4.30
N LYS A 72 -13.36 -4.42 -3.53
CA LYS A 72 -12.68 -3.13 -3.58
C LYS A 72 -11.19 -3.26 -3.33
N THR A 73 -10.81 -3.99 -2.29
CA THR A 73 -9.40 -4.18 -1.94
C THR A 73 -8.66 -4.94 -3.03
N THR A 74 -9.26 -6.02 -3.52
CA THR A 74 -8.66 -6.81 -4.61
C THR A 74 -8.45 -5.96 -5.86
N THR A 75 -9.45 -5.15 -6.22
CA THR A 75 -9.35 -4.25 -7.37
C THR A 75 -8.28 -3.20 -7.17
N THR A 76 -8.20 -2.62 -5.98
CA THR A 76 -7.20 -1.60 -5.65
C THR A 76 -5.78 -2.14 -5.75
N VAL A 77 -5.54 -3.32 -5.17
CA VAL A 77 -4.23 -3.96 -5.24
C VAL A 77 -3.88 -4.33 -6.67
N GLY A 78 -4.82 -4.92 -7.40
CA GLY A 78 -4.60 -5.29 -8.79
C GLY A 78 -4.31 -4.09 -9.69
N LEU A 79 -5.03 -2.99 -9.49
CA LEU A 79 -4.79 -1.76 -10.26
C LEU A 79 -3.41 -1.18 -9.95
N GLY A 80 -3.03 -1.11 -8.66
CA GLY A 80 -1.72 -0.61 -8.27
C GLY A 80 -0.59 -1.46 -8.84
N ASP A 81 -0.73 -2.78 -8.77
CA ASP A 81 0.25 -3.70 -9.35
C ASP A 81 0.35 -3.53 -10.86
N ALA A 82 -0.78 -3.40 -11.54
CA ALA A 82 -0.80 -3.22 -12.99
C ALA A 82 -0.13 -1.90 -13.40
N LEU A 83 -0.39 -0.82 -12.68
CA LEU A 83 0.23 0.47 -12.96
C LEU A 83 1.74 0.42 -12.81
N ASN A 84 2.23 -0.21 -11.74
CA ASN A 84 3.67 -0.37 -11.56
C ASN A 84 4.26 -1.30 -12.60
N TYR A 85 3.53 -2.33 -13.03
CA TYR A 85 3.97 -3.25 -14.06
C TYR A 85 4.19 -2.55 -15.40
N ILE A 86 3.35 -1.59 -15.76
CA ILE A 86 3.50 -0.84 -17.02
C ILE A 86 4.44 0.37 -16.88
N GLY A 87 5.14 0.48 -15.75
CA GLY A 87 6.16 1.50 -15.55
C GLY A 87 5.66 2.82 -14.99
N LYS A 88 4.42 2.88 -14.51
CA LYS A 88 3.92 4.05 -13.82
C LYS A 88 4.28 3.99 -12.34
N LYS A 89 4.51 5.15 -11.74
CA LYS A 89 4.82 5.26 -10.32
C LYS A 89 3.51 5.36 -9.56
N ALA A 90 3.11 4.28 -8.91
CA ALA A 90 1.84 4.20 -8.20
C ALA A 90 2.03 3.72 -6.76
N ILE A 91 1.26 4.30 -5.85
CA ILE A 91 1.19 3.89 -4.45
C ILE A 91 -0.23 3.44 -4.17
N ILE A 92 -0.35 2.29 -3.52
CA ILE A 92 -1.64 1.74 -3.13
C ILE A 92 -1.95 2.19 -1.71
N CYS A 93 -3.12 2.82 -1.52
CA CYS A 93 -3.60 3.22 -0.21
C CYS A 93 -4.87 2.45 0.08
N LEU A 94 -4.86 1.69 1.17
CA LEU A 94 -5.98 0.86 1.55
C LEU A 94 -6.64 1.41 2.80
N ARG A 95 -7.97 1.32 2.83
CA ARG A 95 -8.70 1.54 4.06
C ARG A 95 -8.35 0.39 5.02
N GLU A 96 -8.31 0.69 6.31
CA GLU A 96 -8.08 -0.33 7.32
C GLU A 96 -9.15 -1.42 7.18
N PRO A 97 -8.76 -2.66 6.90
CA PRO A 97 -9.74 -3.70 6.61
C PRO A 97 -10.51 -4.12 7.85
N SER A 98 -11.77 -4.48 7.65
CA SER A 98 -12.56 -5.13 8.68
C SER A 98 -11.96 -6.51 9.00
N LEU A 99 -12.00 -6.89 10.28
CA LEU A 99 -11.54 -8.21 10.70
C LEU A 99 -12.55 -9.31 10.37
N GLY A 100 -13.69 -8.96 9.81
CA GLY A 100 -14.71 -9.89 9.42
C GLY A 100 -15.66 -10.26 10.55
N PRO A 101 -16.58 -11.21 10.32
CA PRO A 101 -17.64 -11.51 11.28
C PRO A 101 -17.16 -12.10 12.61
N VAL A 102 -15.93 -12.61 12.67
CA VAL A 102 -15.40 -13.18 13.90
C VAL A 102 -14.86 -12.10 14.85
N PHE A 103 -14.28 -11.04 14.30
CA PHE A 103 -13.62 -10.00 15.09
C PHE A 103 -14.23 -8.61 14.91
N GLY A 104 -15.08 -8.45 13.95
CA GLY A 104 -15.61 -7.13 13.67
C GLY A 104 -16.95 -7.17 12.96
#